data_b74c5b18b4b44e86ff53c652541719b1
#
_entry.id   b74c5b18b4b44e86ff53c652541719b1
#
_cell.length_a   1.000
_cell.length_b   1.000
_cell.length_c   1.000
_cell.angle_alpha   90.00
_cell.angle_beta   90.00
_cell.angle_gamma   90.00
#
_symmetry.space_group_name_H-M   'P 1'
#
loop_
_entity.id
_entity.type
_entity.pdbx_description
1 polymer ?
#
loop_
_entity_poly.entity_id
_entity_poly.type
_entity_poly.pdbx_seq_one_letter_code
_entity_poly.pdbx_strand_id
1 'polypeptide(L)'
;MSTTKTKKDLNVGFTNEIYKVIKIGRSFAMLTTDDKTYPKVAGVTKARMKTAEAEGKAIRGYVGKSGALTYKLVEMDEFKTLAQPTSENTASSVTESFDTHEALKDFIHQNGQDLKPKGLFIEPLKWKYLLRSAVRGKNIMMCGPTGCGKTLAAQSLVKSLNRPDFYFNLGATQDPRATLIGNTHFDKDKGTFFSESAFVKAIKTPNAIILLDELSRAHPEAWNILMTVLDQGQRYLRLDEAEGSPIVNVASGVTFIATANVGNEYTSTRIMDRAMMDRFVTIEMDLLDKQSEFDLLKLIYPEADEYSLNALAEIASTTRELIKTDASKVSTTVSTRTNVEAAGLIYDGFTLLEAADIAILPYFSNDGGLDSERVFMKQLVQKYIKDDEAESKLFNDAKDEVVEDTIVW
;
A
#
# COMPACT_ATOMS: atom_id res chain seq x y z
N MET A 1 19.30 -19.88 16.03
CA MET A 1 18.90 -20.99 15.15
C MET A 1 19.26 -20.66 13.72
N SER A 2 20.23 -21.35 13.18
CA SER A 2 20.80 -21.15 11.84
C SER A 2 19.86 -21.80 10.81
N THR A 3 19.16 -21.03 10.02
CA THR A 3 18.39 -21.53 8.87
C THR A 3 19.35 -21.81 7.72
N THR A 4 19.65 -23.08 7.52
CA THR A 4 20.38 -23.60 6.36
C THR A 4 19.53 -23.41 5.12
N LYS A 5 19.81 -22.36 4.30
CA LYS A 5 19.21 -22.20 2.99
C LYS A 5 19.63 -23.34 2.08
N THR A 6 18.68 -24.08 1.54
CA THR A 6 18.87 -25.20 0.65
C THR A 6 19.55 -24.77 -0.66
N LYS A 7 20.37 -25.65 -1.25
CA LYS A 7 21.11 -25.43 -2.51
C LYS A 7 20.25 -24.95 -3.72
N LYS A 8 18.95 -25.11 -3.65
CA LYS A 8 17.98 -24.71 -4.70
C LYS A 8 17.76 -23.18 -4.76
N ASP A 9 17.83 -22.47 -3.62
CA ASP A 9 17.61 -21.03 -3.53
C ASP A 9 18.81 -20.20 -4.04
N LEU A 10 19.97 -20.84 -4.21
CA LEU A 10 21.19 -20.20 -4.68
C LEU A 10 21.33 -20.16 -6.23
N ASN A 11 20.47 -20.86 -6.96
CA ASN A 11 20.54 -20.99 -8.43
C ASN A 11 19.42 -20.21 -9.17
N VAL A 12 18.50 -19.59 -8.45
CA VAL A 12 17.38 -18.84 -9.06
C VAL A 12 17.76 -17.35 -9.02
N GLY A 13 17.93 -16.75 -10.18
CA GLY A 13 18.15 -15.32 -10.33
C GLY A 13 19.50 -14.87 -10.89
N PHE A 14 20.46 -15.77 -11.09
CA PHE A 14 21.82 -15.40 -11.52
C PHE A 14 22.07 -15.45 -13.03
N THR A 15 21.05 -15.70 -13.82
CA THR A 15 21.15 -15.77 -15.27
C THR A 15 21.08 -14.35 -15.85
N ASN A 16 22.12 -13.93 -16.57
CA ASN A 16 22.31 -12.60 -17.18
C ASN A 16 22.50 -11.42 -16.21
N GLU A 17 22.69 -11.64 -14.93
CA GLU A 17 23.00 -10.56 -13.98
C GLU A 17 24.48 -10.18 -14.03
N ILE A 18 24.76 -8.89 -13.79
CA ILE A 18 26.11 -8.35 -13.63
C ILE A 18 26.33 -7.99 -12.16
N TYR A 19 27.51 -8.28 -11.68
CA TYR A 19 27.90 -8.04 -10.29
C TYR A 19 29.14 -7.17 -10.21
N LYS A 20 29.10 -6.14 -9.37
CA LYS A 20 30.27 -5.41 -8.91
C LYS A 20 30.86 -6.11 -7.68
N VAL A 21 32.17 -6.34 -7.67
CA VAL A 21 32.83 -6.87 -6.47
C VAL A 21 33.11 -5.73 -5.50
N ILE A 22 32.68 -5.88 -4.26
CA ILE A 22 32.94 -4.93 -3.18
C ILE A 22 33.73 -5.61 -2.06
N LYS A 23 34.56 -4.85 -1.35
CA LYS A 23 35.32 -5.32 -0.21
C LYS A 23 34.61 -4.96 1.09
N ILE A 24 34.31 -5.95 1.92
CA ILE A 24 33.70 -5.77 3.23
C ILE A 24 34.66 -6.30 4.29
N GLY A 25 35.41 -5.40 4.93
CA GLY A 25 36.49 -5.75 5.85
C GLY A 25 37.59 -6.56 5.15
N ARG A 26 37.83 -7.81 5.60
CA ARG A 26 38.82 -8.74 4.99
C ARG A 26 38.22 -9.68 3.94
N SER A 27 36.93 -9.53 3.60
CA SER A 27 36.21 -10.42 2.68
C SER A 27 35.71 -9.65 1.44
N PHE A 28 35.39 -10.40 0.38
CA PHE A 28 34.74 -9.88 -0.83
C PHE A 28 33.27 -10.27 -0.84
N ALA A 29 32.43 -9.39 -1.35
CA ALA A 29 31.03 -9.64 -1.63
C ALA A 29 30.69 -9.17 -3.05
N MET A 30 29.57 -9.63 -3.60
CA MET A 30 29.06 -9.27 -4.92
C MET A 30 27.83 -8.40 -4.76
N LEU A 31 27.86 -7.23 -5.35
CA LEU A 31 26.77 -6.26 -5.37
C LEU A 31 26.06 -6.35 -6.73
N THR A 32 24.75 -6.53 -6.73
CA THR A 32 23.92 -6.53 -7.94
C THR A 32 23.58 -5.11 -8.39
N THR A 33 23.01 -4.96 -9.56
CA THR A 33 22.56 -3.68 -10.11
C THR A 33 21.39 -3.06 -9.34
N ASP A 34 20.66 -3.86 -8.56
CA ASP A 34 19.59 -3.45 -7.66
C ASP A 34 20.03 -3.37 -6.18
N ASP A 35 21.30 -3.09 -5.95
CA ASP A 35 21.92 -2.86 -4.62
C ASP A 35 21.83 -4.03 -3.61
N LYS A 36 21.52 -5.25 -4.06
CA LYS A 36 21.58 -6.44 -3.21
C LYS A 36 22.99 -6.96 -3.09
N THR A 37 23.41 -7.28 -1.86
CA THR A 37 24.76 -7.77 -1.57
C THR A 37 24.75 -9.26 -1.23
N TYR A 38 25.58 -10.03 -1.96
CA TYR A 38 25.75 -11.46 -1.75
C TYR A 38 27.19 -11.77 -1.31
N PRO A 39 27.43 -12.29 -0.11
CA PRO A 39 28.77 -12.61 0.37
C PRO A 39 29.39 -13.79 -0.37
N LYS A 40 28.57 -14.61 -1.06
CA LYS A 40 29.03 -15.74 -1.86
C LYS A 40 28.01 -16.05 -2.95
N VAL A 41 28.46 -16.15 -4.20
CA VAL A 41 27.65 -16.58 -5.34
C VAL A 41 28.16 -17.95 -5.82
N ALA A 42 27.24 -18.89 -6.03
CA ALA A 42 27.61 -20.23 -6.51
C ALA A 42 28.30 -20.16 -7.89
N GLY A 43 29.45 -20.81 -8.04
CA GLY A 43 30.24 -20.79 -9.28
C GLY A 43 31.24 -19.64 -9.42
N VAL A 44 31.22 -18.64 -8.51
CA VAL A 44 32.25 -17.58 -8.47
C VAL A 44 33.28 -17.89 -7.39
N THR A 45 34.54 -18.02 -7.80
CA THR A 45 35.65 -18.29 -6.87
C THR A 45 36.18 -17.02 -6.23
N LYS A 46 36.74 -17.13 -5.02
CA LYS A 46 37.41 -15.99 -4.36
C LYS A 46 38.57 -15.42 -5.21
N ALA A 47 39.28 -16.27 -5.95
CA ALA A 47 40.32 -15.84 -6.88
C ALA A 47 39.74 -14.91 -7.97
N ARG A 48 38.62 -15.29 -8.58
CA ARG A 48 37.96 -14.47 -9.61
C ARG A 48 37.42 -13.13 -9.05
N MET A 49 36.90 -13.11 -7.84
CA MET A 49 36.51 -11.86 -7.18
C MET A 49 37.72 -10.94 -6.94
N LYS A 50 38.86 -11.52 -6.51
CA LYS A 50 40.09 -10.76 -6.31
C LYS A 50 40.64 -10.19 -7.62
N THR A 51 40.59 -10.95 -8.71
CA THR A 51 40.98 -10.47 -10.05
C THR A 51 40.04 -9.37 -10.54
N ALA A 52 38.70 -9.54 -10.39
CA ALA A 52 37.74 -8.54 -10.79
C ALA A 52 37.93 -7.21 -10.05
N GLU A 53 38.18 -7.26 -8.74
CA GLU A 53 38.44 -6.05 -7.95
C GLU A 53 39.77 -5.40 -8.35
N ALA A 54 40.86 -6.17 -8.53
CA ALA A 54 42.15 -5.65 -8.90
C ALA A 54 42.19 -5.03 -10.31
N GLU A 55 41.42 -5.57 -11.26
CA GLU A 55 41.31 -5.06 -12.63
C GLU A 55 40.20 -4.00 -12.79
N GLY A 56 39.45 -3.68 -11.74
CA GLY A 56 38.35 -2.74 -11.80
C GLY A 56 37.17 -3.22 -12.67
N LYS A 57 36.98 -4.54 -12.84
CA LYS A 57 35.97 -5.17 -13.69
C LYS A 57 34.78 -5.71 -12.90
N ALA A 58 33.65 -5.87 -13.60
CA ALA A 58 32.45 -6.54 -13.11
C ALA A 58 32.44 -8.03 -13.50
N ILE A 59 31.58 -8.83 -12.86
CA ILE A 59 31.40 -10.25 -13.16
C ILE A 59 30.01 -10.46 -13.71
N ARG A 60 29.89 -11.07 -14.91
CA ARG A 60 28.61 -11.38 -15.54
C ARG A 60 28.38 -12.88 -15.65
N GLY A 61 27.18 -13.34 -15.26
CA GLY A 61 26.73 -14.71 -15.39
C GLY A 61 26.13 -14.99 -16.77
N TYR A 62 26.50 -16.12 -17.39
CA TYR A 62 25.95 -16.60 -18.65
C TYR A 62 25.50 -18.04 -18.53
N VAL A 63 24.43 -18.39 -19.20
CA VAL A 63 24.07 -19.80 -19.44
C VAL A 63 24.78 -20.25 -20.72
N GLY A 64 25.73 -21.19 -20.56
CA GLY A 64 26.44 -21.78 -21.69
C GLY A 64 25.52 -22.67 -22.54
N LYS A 65 25.98 -23.06 -23.75
CA LYS A 65 25.24 -23.95 -24.68
C LYS A 65 24.84 -25.30 -24.06
N SER A 66 25.50 -25.72 -23.01
CA SER A 66 25.19 -26.91 -22.19
C SER A 66 24.20 -26.70 -21.04
N GLY A 67 23.61 -25.52 -20.92
CA GLY A 67 22.76 -25.14 -19.79
C GLY A 67 23.51 -24.87 -18.48
N ALA A 68 24.84 -24.97 -18.46
CA ALA A 68 25.63 -24.68 -17.27
C ALA A 68 25.89 -23.19 -17.12
N LEU A 69 25.76 -22.68 -15.87
CA LEU A 69 26.04 -21.29 -15.53
C LEU A 69 27.56 -21.04 -15.51
N THR A 70 28.02 -20.11 -16.33
CA THR A 70 29.41 -19.68 -16.42
C THR A 70 29.53 -18.18 -16.15
N TYR A 71 30.69 -17.73 -15.66
CA TYR A 71 30.94 -16.34 -15.31
C TYR A 71 32.12 -15.77 -16.09
N LYS A 72 31.97 -14.54 -16.59
CA LYS A 72 33.02 -13.80 -17.28
C LYS A 72 33.30 -12.47 -16.62
N LEU A 73 34.52 -11.98 -16.71
CA LEU A 73 34.87 -10.61 -16.38
C LEU A 73 34.41 -9.71 -17.52
N VAL A 74 33.76 -8.62 -17.20
CA VAL A 74 33.28 -7.60 -18.14
C VAL A 74 33.71 -6.22 -17.66
N GLU A 75 33.71 -5.24 -18.55
CA GLU A 75 34.08 -3.88 -18.18
C GLU A 75 33.09 -3.27 -17.19
N MET A 76 33.58 -2.43 -16.27
CA MET A 76 32.77 -1.81 -15.23
C MET A 76 31.66 -0.91 -15.80
N ASP A 77 31.84 -0.41 -17.03
CA ASP A 77 30.84 0.41 -17.71
C ASP A 77 29.58 -0.39 -18.06
N GLU A 78 29.69 -1.70 -18.31
CA GLU A 78 28.52 -2.57 -18.47
C GLU A 78 27.71 -2.66 -17.18
N PHE A 79 28.37 -2.72 -16.01
CA PHE A 79 27.68 -2.68 -14.71
C PHE A 79 27.01 -1.33 -14.49
N LYS A 80 27.71 -0.23 -14.78
CA LYS A 80 27.16 1.14 -14.63
C LYS A 80 25.97 1.38 -15.56
N THR A 81 26.03 0.89 -16.80
CA THR A 81 24.95 1.02 -17.79
C THR A 81 23.71 0.22 -17.38
N LEU A 82 23.87 -0.94 -16.75
CA LEU A 82 22.76 -1.76 -16.27
C LEU A 82 22.34 -1.41 -14.84
N ALA A 83 23.21 -0.79 -14.05
CA ALA A 83 22.85 -0.21 -12.74
C ALA A 83 22.13 1.14 -12.90
N GLN A 84 22.22 1.78 -14.06
CA GLN A 84 21.27 2.82 -14.43
C GLN A 84 19.97 2.09 -14.80
N PRO A 85 18.81 2.44 -14.23
CA PRO A 85 17.57 1.80 -14.58
C PRO A 85 17.41 1.87 -16.11
N THR A 86 17.29 0.70 -16.73
CA THR A 86 17.06 0.57 -18.17
C THR A 86 15.79 1.35 -18.50
N SER A 87 15.98 2.48 -19.15
CA SER A 87 14.94 3.27 -19.79
C SER A 87 14.42 2.52 -21.02
N GLU A 88 13.60 1.52 -20.80
CA GLU A 88 12.68 0.97 -21.78
C GLU A 88 11.43 0.43 -21.08
N ASN A 89 10.85 1.28 -20.32
CA ASN A 89 9.43 1.51 -20.12
C ASN A 89 9.34 2.98 -19.74
N THR A 90 8.77 3.78 -20.60
CA THR A 90 8.58 5.22 -20.48
C THR A 90 7.79 5.61 -19.23
N ALA A 91 8.45 5.50 -18.08
CA ALA A 91 8.18 6.28 -16.89
C ALA A 91 9.45 7.06 -16.60
N SER A 92 9.71 8.08 -17.43
CA SER A 92 10.59 9.17 -17.06
C SER A 92 10.15 9.62 -15.67
N SER A 93 11.06 9.65 -14.71
CA SER A 93 10.80 10.23 -13.40
C SER A 93 10.21 11.62 -13.65
N VAL A 94 8.93 11.80 -13.32
CA VAL A 94 8.22 13.09 -13.47
C VAL A 94 8.69 14.03 -12.35
N THR A 95 10.00 14.11 -12.18
CA THR A 95 10.72 15.14 -11.42
C THR A 95 11.07 16.34 -12.31
N GLU A 96 10.73 16.27 -13.62
CA GLU A 96 10.90 17.40 -14.51
C GLU A 96 9.99 18.54 -14.07
N SER A 97 10.61 19.65 -13.73
CA SER A 97 9.95 20.95 -13.74
C SER A 97 9.39 21.10 -15.16
N PHE A 98 8.07 21.06 -15.33
CA PHE A 98 7.47 21.30 -16.64
C PHE A 98 7.90 22.68 -17.12
N ASP A 99 8.64 22.72 -18.22
CA ASP A 99 9.21 23.97 -18.75
C ASP A 99 8.12 24.96 -19.18
N THR A 100 6.93 24.47 -19.48
CA THR A 100 5.79 25.29 -19.86
C THR A 100 4.52 24.88 -19.15
N HIS A 101 3.61 25.84 -18.97
CA HIS A 101 2.26 25.54 -18.44
C HIS A 101 1.45 24.59 -19.34
N GLU A 102 1.69 24.61 -20.64
CA GLU A 102 1.04 23.74 -21.62
C GLU A 102 1.51 22.28 -21.44
N ALA A 103 2.82 22.04 -21.30
CA ALA A 103 3.36 20.72 -21.03
C ALA A 103 2.77 20.11 -19.75
N LEU A 104 2.56 20.92 -18.71
CA LEU A 104 1.89 20.48 -17.48
C LEU A 104 0.43 20.11 -17.72
N LYS A 105 -0.31 20.90 -18.54
CA LYS A 105 -1.71 20.57 -18.90
C LYS A 105 -1.79 19.25 -19.66
N ASP A 106 -0.94 19.08 -20.65
CA ASP A 106 -0.88 17.87 -21.48
C ASP A 106 -0.55 16.64 -20.61
N PHE A 107 0.38 16.79 -19.68
CA PHE A 107 0.67 15.74 -18.73
C PHE A 107 -0.55 15.36 -17.88
N ILE A 108 -1.24 16.34 -17.28
CA ILE A 108 -2.38 16.07 -16.41
C ILE A 108 -3.56 15.48 -17.20
N HIS A 109 -3.84 15.97 -18.40
CA HIS A 109 -5.08 15.64 -19.11
C HIS A 109 -4.95 14.50 -20.12
N GLN A 110 -3.75 14.19 -20.58
CA GLN A 110 -3.45 13.17 -21.59
C GLN A 110 -2.44 12.15 -21.08
N ASN A 111 -1.16 12.46 -21.06
CA ASN A 111 -0.08 11.52 -20.78
C ASN A 111 -0.17 10.88 -19.38
N GLY A 112 -0.63 11.63 -18.38
CA GLY A 112 -0.76 11.13 -17.02
C GLY A 112 -1.90 10.12 -16.83
N GLN A 113 -2.84 10.02 -17.79
CA GLN A 113 -3.89 9.02 -17.71
C GLN A 113 -3.37 7.60 -17.94
N ASP A 114 -2.37 7.47 -18.79
CA ASP A 114 -1.71 6.19 -19.10
C ASP A 114 -0.89 5.68 -17.90
N LEU A 115 -0.57 6.55 -16.96
CA LEU A 115 0.13 6.19 -15.73
C LEU A 115 -0.78 5.51 -14.68
N LYS A 116 -2.11 5.55 -14.86
CA LYS A 116 -3.03 4.90 -13.94
C LYS A 116 -2.89 3.38 -14.02
N PRO A 117 -2.55 2.69 -12.90
CA PRO A 117 -2.48 1.23 -12.92
C PRO A 117 -3.84 0.60 -13.27
N LYS A 118 -3.83 -0.50 -14.03
CA LYS A 118 -5.06 -1.21 -14.43
C LYS A 118 -5.89 -1.68 -13.22
N GLY A 119 -5.24 -2.07 -12.14
CA GLY A 119 -5.91 -2.49 -10.90
C GLY A 119 -6.41 -1.36 -10.00
N LEU A 120 -6.24 -0.08 -10.38
CA LEU A 120 -6.77 1.06 -9.65
C LEU A 120 -8.09 1.52 -10.27
N PHE A 121 -9.19 1.22 -9.62
CA PHE A 121 -10.52 1.70 -9.98
C PHE A 121 -10.78 3.02 -9.27
N ILE A 122 -10.60 4.12 -9.99
CA ILE A 122 -10.82 5.49 -9.54
C ILE A 122 -11.36 6.31 -10.72
N GLU A 123 -12.26 7.23 -10.44
CA GLU A 123 -12.79 8.14 -11.46
C GLU A 123 -11.67 8.92 -12.16
N PRO A 124 -11.71 9.07 -13.49
CA PRO A 124 -10.67 9.78 -14.25
C PRO A 124 -10.40 11.19 -13.74
N LEU A 125 -11.45 11.91 -13.29
CA LEU A 125 -11.30 13.24 -12.73
C LEU A 125 -10.51 13.24 -11.42
N LYS A 126 -10.80 12.30 -10.52
CA LYS A 126 -10.10 12.16 -9.23
C LYS A 126 -8.62 11.81 -9.47
N TRP A 127 -8.32 10.93 -10.43
CA TRP A 127 -6.95 10.61 -10.82
C TRP A 127 -6.18 11.83 -11.37
N LYS A 128 -6.80 12.61 -12.28
CA LYS A 128 -6.22 13.87 -12.78
C LYS A 128 -5.92 14.85 -11.65
N TYR A 129 -6.79 14.89 -10.66
CA TYR A 129 -6.62 15.77 -9.50
C TYR A 129 -5.46 15.34 -8.62
N LEU A 130 -5.29 14.04 -8.41
CA LEU A 130 -4.15 13.46 -7.70
C LEU A 130 -2.84 13.80 -8.40
N LEU A 131 -2.75 13.53 -9.71
CA LEU A 131 -1.58 13.85 -10.52
C LEU A 131 -1.22 15.34 -10.44
N ARG A 132 -2.21 16.22 -10.70
CA ARG A 132 -2.01 17.67 -10.62
C ARG A 132 -1.48 18.09 -9.26
N SER A 133 -2.07 17.58 -8.20
CA SER A 133 -1.71 17.98 -6.84
C SER A 133 -0.30 17.51 -6.47
N ALA A 134 0.07 16.29 -6.84
CA ALA A 134 1.41 15.76 -6.63
C ALA A 134 2.48 16.57 -7.40
N VAL A 135 2.22 16.87 -8.67
CA VAL A 135 3.17 17.65 -9.49
C VAL A 135 3.31 19.09 -8.97
N ARG A 136 2.24 19.66 -8.43
CA ARG A 136 2.23 21.01 -7.86
C ARG A 136 2.69 21.08 -6.39
N GLY A 137 3.08 19.97 -5.77
CA GLY A 137 3.46 19.93 -4.35
C GLY A 137 2.33 20.35 -3.40
N LYS A 138 1.06 20.06 -3.78
CA LYS A 138 -0.12 20.38 -2.96
C LYS A 138 -0.41 19.26 -1.99
N ASN A 139 -0.89 19.61 -0.80
CA ASN A 139 -1.36 18.63 0.15
C ASN A 139 -2.74 18.10 -0.26
N ILE A 140 -2.94 16.80 -0.17
CA ILE A 140 -4.17 16.10 -0.57
C ILE A 140 -4.71 15.37 0.65
N MET A 141 -6.02 15.46 0.88
CA MET A 141 -6.72 14.61 1.85
C MET A 141 -7.71 13.72 1.11
N MET A 142 -7.53 12.42 1.21
CA MET A 142 -8.46 11.42 0.68
C MET A 142 -9.42 11.02 1.79
N CYS A 143 -10.68 11.40 1.64
CA CYS A 143 -11.76 11.08 2.58
C CYS A 143 -12.66 10.00 2.00
N GLY A 144 -13.19 9.12 2.85
CA GLY A 144 -14.17 8.12 2.42
C GLY A 144 -14.23 6.91 3.34
N PRO A 145 -15.14 5.97 3.07
CA PRO A 145 -15.34 4.78 3.90
C PRO A 145 -14.11 3.87 3.92
N THR A 146 -14.07 2.98 4.91
CA THR A 146 -13.02 1.95 5.00
C THR A 146 -13.10 1.02 3.80
N GLY A 147 -11.95 0.68 3.21
CA GLY A 147 -11.88 -0.26 2.09
C GLY A 147 -12.19 0.33 0.71
N CYS A 148 -12.43 1.64 0.56
CA CYS A 148 -12.64 2.30 -0.74
C CYS A 148 -11.33 2.58 -1.53
N GLY A 149 -10.18 2.09 -1.07
CA GLY A 149 -8.93 2.17 -1.83
C GLY A 149 -8.11 3.45 -1.66
N LYS A 150 -8.32 4.28 -0.62
CA LYS A 150 -7.55 5.50 -0.35
C LYS A 150 -6.04 5.28 -0.36
N THR A 151 -5.56 4.37 0.48
CA THR A 151 -4.13 4.05 0.60
C THR A 151 -3.58 3.45 -0.70
N LEU A 152 -4.37 2.61 -1.39
CA LEU A 152 -4.01 2.04 -2.69
C LEU A 152 -3.84 3.14 -3.76
N ALA A 153 -4.75 4.12 -3.81
CA ALA A 153 -4.65 5.23 -4.75
C ALA A 153 -3.40 6.10 -4.50
N ALA A 154 -3.09 6.38 -3.22
CA ALA A 154 -1.86 7.10 -2.85
C ALA A 154 -0.60 6.33 -3.26
N GLN A 155 -0.51 5.04 -2.96
CA GLN A 155 0.62 4.19 -3.35
C GLN A 155 0.75 4.04 -4.87
N SER A 156 -0.38 3.97 -5.58
CA SER A 156 -0.39 3.93 -7.04
C SER A 156 0.16 5.22 -7.64
N LEU A 157 -0.19 6.37 -7.07
CA LEU A 157 0.34 7.66 -7.48
C LEU A 157 1.86 7.75 -7.29
N VAL A 158 2.35 7.30 -6.14
CA VAL A 158 3.80 7.23 -5.85
C VAL A 158 4.53 6.41 -6.92
N LYS A 159 4.07 5.18 -7.16
CA LYS A 159 4.66 4.27 -8.16
C LYS A 159 4.62 4.87 -9.57
N SER A 160 3.50 5.49 -9.93
CA SER A 160 3.32 6.09 -11.25
C SER A 160 4.24 7.29 -11.51
N LEU A 161 4.57 8.06 -10.48
CA LEU A 161 5.44 9.22 -10.60
C LEU A 161 6.92 8.89 -10.34
N ASN A 162 7.24 7.67 -9.87
CA ASN A 162 8.58 7.22 -9.52
C ASN A 162 9.34 8.24 -8.63
N ARG A 163 8.66 8.73 -7.59
CA ARG A 163 9.18 9.72 -6.64
C ARG A 163 9.54 9.04 -5.32
N PRO A 164 10.50 9.58 -4.55
CA PRO A 164 10.77 9.13 -3.19
C PRO A 164 9.48 9.14 -2.37
N ASP A 165 9.20 8.07 -1.64
CA ASP A 165 7.99 7.96 -0.81
C ASP A 165 8.31 7.58 0.63
N PHE A 166 7.43 8.05 1.52
CA PHE A 166 7.48 7.77 2.93
C PHE A 166 6.07 7.55 3.46
N TYR A 167 5.91 6.55 4.32
CA TYR A 167 4.63 6.16 4.91
C TYR A 167 4.66 6.32 6.42
N PHE A 168 3.65 7.01 6.97
CA PHE A 168 3.45 7.19 8.40
C PHE A 168 2.00 6.88 8.78
N ASN A 169 1.78 5.83 9.58
CA ASN A 169 0.47 5.57 10.15
C ASN A 169 0.31 6.39 11.44
N LEU A 170 -0.42 7.49 11.34
CA LEU A 170 -0.62 8.41 12.46
C LEU A 170 -1.72 7.93 13.41
N GLY A 171 -2.63 7.08 12.95
CA GLY A 171 -3.67 6.47 13.79
C GLY A 171 -3.13 5.48 14.82
N ALA A 172 -1.99 4.84 14.53
CA ALA A 172 -1.33 3.90 15.42
C ALA A 172 -0.23 4.54 16.30
N THR A 173 0.08 5.82 16.09
CA THR A 173 1.16 6.52 16.76
C THR A 173 0.76 6.90 18.18
N GLN A 174 1.47 6.38 19.19
CA GLN A 174 1.25 6.72 20.60
C GLN A 174 2.04 7.96 21.05
N ASP A 175 3.24 8.15 20.46
CA ASP A 175 4.10 9.31 20.71
C ASP A 175 4.32 10.10 19.41
N PRO A 176 3.52 11.15 19.18
CA PRO A 176 3.64 11.99 18.00
C PRO A 176 4.96 12.73 17.89
N ARG A 177 5.54 13.16 19.04
CA ARG A 177 6.82 13.89 19.05
C ARG A 177 7.94 12.99 18.58
N ALA A 178 8.06 11.80 19.15
CA ALA A 178 9.05 10.82 18.73
C ALA A 178 8.94 10.48 17.24
N THR A 179 7.72 10.30 16.75
CA THR A 179 7.45 9.94 15.36
C THR A 179 7.72 11.07 14.37
N LEU A 180 7.33 12.30 14.70
CA LEU A 180 7.39 13.44 13.78
C LEU A 180 8.62 14.32 13.97
N ILE A 181 9.16 14.44 15.18
CA ILE A 181 10.31 15.30 15.49
C ILE A 181 11.56 14.43 15.66
N GLY A 182 11.54 13.53 16.64
CA GLY A 182 12.68 12.69 16.99
C GLY A 182 12.79 12.51 18.50
N ASN A 183 13.86 11.83 18.90
CA ASN A 183 14.10 11.49 20.30
C ASN A 183 15.50 11.84 20.75
N THR A 184 15.61 12.15 22.04
CA THR A 184 16.88 12.28 22.72
C THR A 184 17.32 10.92 23.24
N HIS A 185 18.54 10.51 22.90
CA HIS A 185 19.16 9.26 23.31
C HIS A 185 20.38 9.54 24.17
N PHE A 186 20.71 8.58 25.04
CA PHE A 186 21.95 8.58 25.78
C PHE A 186 22.86 7.45 25.30
N ASP A 187 24.07 7.79 24.94
CA ASP A 187 25.14 6.85 24.60
C ASP A 187 26.31 7.04 25.56
N LYS A 188 26.95 5.94 25.97
CA LYS A 188 28.03 5.99 26.99
C LYS A 188 29.24 6.79 26.51
N ASP A 189 29.51 6.77 25.20
CA ASP A 189 30.70 7.41 24.61
C ASP A 189 30.40 8.81 24.08
N LYS A 190 29.16 9.06 23.64
CA LYS A 190 28.73 10.32 23.03
C LYS A 190 27.94 11.23 23.96
N GLY A 191 27.55 10.73 25.14
CA GLY A 191 26.65 11.44 26.04
C GLY A 191 25.21 11.50 25.51
N THR A 192 24.49 12.55 25.88
CA THR A 192 23.11 12.80 25.40
C THR A 192 23.14 13.43 24.01
N PHE A 193 22.40 12.87 23.06
CA PHE A 193 22.27 13.39 21.71
C PHE A 193 20.86 13.25 21.18
N PHE A 194 20.44 14.19 20.32
CA PHE A 194 19.17 14.16 19.62
C PHE A 194 19.29 13.38 18.31
N SER A 195 18.29 12.53 18.04
CA SER A 195 18.16 11.77 16.77
C SER A 195 16.90 12.21 16.04
N GLU A 196 17.05 12.74 14.84
CA GLU A 196 15.94 13.11 13.96
C GLU A 196 15.08 11.90 13.59
N SER A 197 13.77 12.10 13.56
CA SER A 197 12.82 11.08 13.11
C SER A 197 12.95 10.77 11.60
N ALA A 198 12.30 9.68 11.17
CA ALA A 198 12.15 9.38 9.74
C ALA A 198 11.32 10.47 9.03
N PHE A 199 10.36 11.11 9.72
CA PHE A 199 9.57 12.19 9.17
C PHE A 199 10.40 13.45 8.87
N VAL A 200 11.33 13.81 9.74
CA VAL A 200 12.26 14.90 9.49
C VAL A 200 13.11 14.64 8.23
N LYS A 201 13.58 13.40 8.07
CA LYS A 201 14.31 13.00 6.85
C LYS A 201 13.41 13.07 5.61
N ALA A 202 12.15 12.63 5.73
CA ALA A 202 11.19 12.68 4.64
C ALA A 202 10.92 14.10 4.14
N ILE A 203 10.67 15.06 5.05
CA ILE A 203 10.40 16.45 4.66
C ILE A 203 11.64 17.17 4.09
N LYS A 204 12.85 16.70 4.39
CA LYS A 204 14.11 17.20 3.79
C LYS A 204 14.36 16.65 2.38
N THR A 205 13.64 15.59 1.97
CA THR A 205 13.86 14.93 0.69
C THR A 205 13.09 15.64 -0.43
N PRO A 206 13.76 16.27 -1.40
CA PRO A 206 13.07 16.98 -2.49
C PRO A 206 12.15 16.07 -3.28
N ASN A 207 11.01 16.60 -3.71
CA ASN A 207 10.00 15.89 -4.50
C ASN A 207 9.43 14.64 -3.82
N ALA A 208 9.61 14.42 -2.53
CA ALA A 208 9.05 13.29 -1.82
C ALA A 208 7.50 13.35 -1.79
N ILE A 209 6.88 12.17 -1.82
CA ILE A 209 5.47 12.00 -1.50
C ILE A 209 5.39 11.38 -0.09
N ILE A 210 4.75 12.08 0.82
CA ILE A 210 4.64 11.67 2.22
C ILE A 210 3.19 11.30 2.50
N LEU A 211 2.95 10.01 2.76
CA LEU A 211 1.63 9.49 3.10
C LEU A 211 1.42 9.53 4.62
N LEU A 212 0.42 10.29 5.04
CA LEU A 212 -0.05 10.42 6.43
C LEU A 212 -1.34 9.61 6.57
N ASP A 213 -1.21 8.33 6.89
CA ASP A 213 -2.35 7.41 6.92
C ASP A 213 -3.11 7.52 8.24
N GLU A 214 -4.44 7.40 8.17
CA GLU A 214 -5.37 7.50 9.30
C GLU A 214 -5.27 8.83 10.09
N LEU A 215 -5.07 9.96 9.39
CA LEU A 215 -4.91 11.28 10.03
C LEU A 215 -6.09 11.65 10.94
N SER A 216 -7.32 11.23 10.61
CA SER A 216 -8.51 11.46 11.46
C SER A 216 -8.46 10.73 12.81
N ARG A 217 -7.60 9.72 12.96
CA ARG A 217 -7.40 8.97 14.22
C ARG A 217 -6.17 9.43 15.00
N ALA A 218 -5.37 10.30 14.40
CA ALA A 218 -4.14 10.78 15.01
C ALA A 218 -4.38 11.51 16.32
N HIS A 219 -3.39 11.49 17.20
CA HIS A 219 -3.41 12.27 18.44
C HIS A 219 -3.40 13.78 18.10
N PRO A 220 -4.15 14.64 18.83
CA PRO A 220 -4.19 16.09 18.59
C PRO A 220 -2.82 16.76 18.54
N GLU A 221 -1.86 16.26 19.29
CA GLU A 221 -0.49 16.75 19.26
C GLU A 221 0.18 16.56 17.90
N ALA A 222 -0.10 15.45 17.20
CA ALA A 222 0.36 15.25 15.82
C ALA A 222 -0.18 16.33 14.88
N TRP A 223 -1.46 16.71 15.04
CA TRP A 223 -2.05 17.78 14.25
C TRP A 223 -1.36 19.11 14.51
N ASN A 224 -1.09 19.46 15.80
CA ASN A 224 -0.40 20.70 16.16
C ASN A 224 1.01 20.75 15.53
N ILE A 225 1.76 19.66 15.57
CA ILE A 225 3.09 19.56 14.94
C ILE A 225 3.00 19.75 13.42
N LEU A 226 1.98 19.16 12.79
CA LEU A 226 1.80 19.20 11.33
C LEU A 226 1.27 20.56 10.84
N MET A 227 0.70 21.42 11.69
CA MET A 227 0.10 22.68 11.27
C MET A 227 1.04 23.58 10.47
N THR A 228 2.28 23.75 10.90
CA THR A 228 3.29 24.58 10.22
C THR A 228 3.90 23.87 9.00
N VAL A 229 4.02 22.53 9.08
CA VAL A 229 4.55 21.70 7.98
C VAL A 229 3.62 21.70 6.77
N LEU A 230 2.32 21.65 7.02
CA LEU A 230 1.27 21.59 5.98
C LEU A 230 0.86 22.97 5.47
N ASP A 231 1.21 24.04 6.17
CA ASP A 231 0.86 25.40 5.77
C ASP A 231 1.59 25.80 4.49
N GLN A 232 0.84 26.23 3.47
CA GLN A 232 1.42 26.56 2.16
C GLN A 232 2.40 27.75 2.20
N GLY A 233 2.24 28.64 3.16
CA GLY A 233 3.07 29.84 3.31
C GLY A 233 4.28 29.64 4.22
N GLN A 234 4.27 28.63 5.10
CA GLN A 234 5.30 28.43 6.11
C GLN A 234 6.18 27.20 5.79
N ARG A 235 5.59 26.03 5.65
CA ARG A 235 6.27 24.78 5.26
C ARG A 235 7.55 24.50 6.05
N TYR A 236 7.47 24.51 7.39
CA TYR A 236 8.60 24.18 8.25
C TYR A 236 8.20 23.32 9.46
N LEU A 237 9.18 22.62 10.03
CA LEU A 237 9.12 21.93 11.30
C LEU A 237 10.21 22.47 12.21
N ARG A 238 9.86 22.79 13.46
CA ARG A 238 10.82 23.18 14.50
C ARG A 238 11.16 21.95 15.35
N LEU A 239 12.46 21.73 15.54
CA LEU A 239 12.96 20.62 16.36
C LEU A 239 13.22 21.11 17.79
N ASP A 240 12.15 21.28 18.59
CA ASP A 240 12.24 21.87 19.93
C ASP A 240 13.09 21.06 20.92
N GLU A 241 13.31 19.76 20.66
CA GLU A 241 14.10 18.85 21.50
C GLU A 241 15.57 18.77 21.10
N ALA A 242 15.92 19.33 19.96
CA ALA A 242 17.30 19.43 19.53
C ALA A 242 17.98 20.68 20.12
N GLU A 243 19.29 20.60 20.33
CA GLU A 243 20.08 21.75 20.80
C GLU A 243 19.92 22.94 19.84
N GLY A 244 19.57 24.10 20.40
CA GLY A 244 19.33 25.32 19.62
C GLY A 244 17.99 25.36 18.88
N SER A 245 17.12 24.38 19.05
CA SER A 245 15.78 24.30 18.43
C SER A 245 15.75 24.69 16.95
N PRO A 246 16.52 24.00 16.08
CA PRO A 246 16.65 24.36 14.68
C PRO A 246 15.34 24.21 13.91
N ILE A 247 15.18 25.04 12.88
CA ILE A 247 14.05 24.99 11.96
C ILE A 247 14.47 24.16 10.72
N VAL A 248 13.61 23.19 10.38
CA VAL A 248 13.73 22.35 9.19
C VAL A 248 12.67 22.77 8.18
N ASN A 249 13.08 23.34 7.07
CA ASN A 249 12.14 23.66 5.99
C ASN A 249 11.78 22.42 5.18
N VAL A 250 10.50 22.31 4.78
CA VAL A 250 10.04 21.29 3.86
C VAL A 250 10.66 21.55 2.49
N ALA A 251 11.32 20.54 1.94
CA ALA A 251 11.99 20.63 0.64
C ALA A 251 11.00 20.92 -0.50
N SER A 252 11.54 21.47 -1.61
CA SER A 252 10.70 21.80 -2.77
C SER A 252 10.06 20.54 -3.38
N GLY A 253 8.86 20.69 -3.92
CA GLY A 253 8.11 19.62 -4.57
C GLY A 253 7.54 18.54 -3.63
N VAL A 254 7.77 18.61 -2.31
CA VAL A 254 7.18 17.67 -1.35
C VAL A 254 5.66 17.77 -1.38
N THR A 255 5.00 16.61 -1.49
CA THR A 255 3.54 16.47 -1.48
C THR A 255 3.13 15.63 -0.28
N PHE A 256 2.19 16.13 0.52
CA PHE A 256 1.58 15.32 1.58
C PHE A 256 0.24 14.75 1.09
N ILE A 257 0.04 13.45 1.31
CA ILE A 257 -1.22 12.78 1.07
C ILE A 257 -1.71 12.23 2.40
N ALA A 258 -2.81 12.76 2.90
CA ALA A 258 -3.45 12.25 4.11
C ALA A 258 -4.64 11.35 3.75
N THR A 259 -4.89 10.34 4.56
CA THR A 259 -6.15 9.58 4.49
C THR A 259 -6.98 9.83 5.74
N ALA A 260 -8.28 9.93 5.56
CA ALA A 260 -9.24 10.08 6.64
C ALA A 260 -10.47 9.19 6.39
N ASN A 261 -10.94 8.54 7.45
CA ASN A 261 -12.25 7.90 7.43
C ASN A 261 -13.28 8.95 7.84
N VAL A 262 -14.33 9.10 7.05
CA VAL A 262 -15.43 10.04 7.29
C VAL A 262 -16.72 9.24 7.36
N GLY A 263 -17.51 9.48 8.41
CA GLY A 263 -18.78 8.82 8.66
C GLY A 263 -19.06 8.71 10.16
N ASN A 264 -20.31 8.74 10.54
CA ASN A 264 -20.73 8.63 11.94
C ASN A 264 -20.49 7.21 12.53
N GLU A 265 -20.26 6.24 11.68
CA GLU A 265 -19.95 4.85 12.02
C GLU A 265 -18.53 4.65 12.58
N TYR A 266 -17.64 5.65 12.42
CA TYR A 266 -16.25 5.55 12.89
C TYR A 266 -16.09 6.14 14.27
N THR A 267 -16.35 5.36 15.30
CA THR A 267 -16.29 5.79 16.72
C THR A 267 -14.92 6.25 17.20
N SER A 268 -13.85 5.83 16.51
CA SER A 268 -12.46 6.19 16.85
C SER A 268 -11.92 7.39 16.06
N THR A 269 -12.72 7.99 15.17
CA THR A 269 -12.30 9.17 14.42
C THR A 269 -12.61 10.42 15.24
N ARG A 270 -11.67 11.37 15.19
CA ARG A 270 -11.84 12.68 15.81
C ARG A 270 -12.32 13.66 14.75
N ILE A 271 -13.15 14.60 15.17
CA ILE A 271 -13.52 15.74 14.32
C ILE A 271 -12.26 16.60 14.16
N MET A 272 -11.71 16.61 12.94
CA MET A 272 -10.57 17.45 12.62
C MET A 272 -10.97 18.92 12.62
N ASP A 273 -10.10 19.77 13.16
CA ASP A 273 -10.28 21.21 13.11
C ASP A 273 -10.34 21.69 11.65
N ARG A 274 -11.21 22.65 11.38
CA ARG A 274 -11.34 23.29 10.08
C ARG A 274 -10.01 23.86 9.58
N ALA A 275 -9.20 24.42 10.47
CA ALA A 275 -7.88 24.93 10.13
C ALA A 275 -6.95 23.84 9.59
N MET A 276 -7.04 22.59 10.10
CA MET A 276 -6.31 21.44 9.56
C MET A 276 -6.84 21.07 8.18
N MET A 277 -8.17 21.01 8.01
CA MET A 277 -8.80 20.67 6.73
C MET A 277 -8.45 21.67 5.62
N ASP A 278 -8.42 22.97 5.94
CA ASP A 278 -8.09 24.03 4.97
C ASP A 278 -6.66 23.95 4.40
N ARG A 279 -5.77 23.16 5.02
CA ARG A 279 -4.41 22.89 4.52
C ARG A 279 -4.34 21.82 3.44
N PHE A 280 -5.45 21.16 3.15
CA PHE A 280 -5.54 20.11 2.16
C PHE A 280 -6.53 20.43 1.05
N VAL A 281 -6.28 19.87 -0.11
CA VAL A 281 -7.29 19.68 -1.14
C VAL A 281 -7.97 18.34 -0.87
N THR A 282 -9.26 18.37 -0.57
CA THR A 282 -10.02 17.16 -0.23
C THR A 282 -10.50 16.45 -1.49
N ILE A 283 -10.32 15.13 -1.53
CA ILE A 283 -10.84 14.23 -2.56
C ILE A 283 -11.70 13.18 -1.86
N GLU A 284 -12.98 13.17 -2.18
CA GLU A 284 -13.90 12.16 -1.68
C GLU A 284 -13.75 10.88 -2.50
N MET A 285 -13.56 9.77 -1.79
CA MET A 285 -13.45 8.42 -2.34
C MET A 285 -14.67 7.62 -1.93
N ASP A 286 -15.36 7.07 -2.90
CA ASP A 286 -16.52 6.21 -2.67
C ASP A 286 -16.14 4.73 -2.82
N LEU A 287 -16.99 3.85 -2.29
CA LEU A 287 -16.94 2.43 -2.62
C LEU A 287 -17.27 2.24 -4.10
N LEU A 288 -16.72 1.20 -4.70
CA LEU A 288 -16.92 0.91 -6.12
C LEU A 288 -18.41 0.61 -6.41
N ASP A 289 -18.87 0.99 -7.59
CA ASP A 289 -20.14 0.52 -8.12
C ASP A 289 -20.05 -0.98 -8.47
N LYS A 290 -21.19 -1.63 -8.68
CA LYS A 290 -21.27 -3.05 -8.97
C LYS A 290 -20.35 -3.49 -10.12
N GLN A 291 -20.35 -2.75 -11.23
CA GLN A 291 -19.56 -3.15 -12.41
C GLN A 291 -18.07 -3.00 -12.15
N SER A 292 -17.66 -1.89 -11.57
CA SER A 292 -16.24 -1.67 -11.20
C SER A 292 -15.75 -2.67 -10.16
N GLU A 293 -16.62 -3.08 -9.23
CA GLU A 293 -16.31 -4.13 -8.24
C GLU A 293 -16.10 -5.48 -8.94
N PHE A 294 -17.02 -5.89 -9.82
CA PHE A 294 -16.89 -7.12 -10.60
C PHE A 294 -15.61 -7.11 -11.46
N ASP A 295 -15.35 -6.02 -12.18
CA ASP A 295 -14.17 -5.87 -13.04
C ASP A 295 -12.87 -5.97 -12.23
N LEU A 296 -12.85 -5.42 -11.01
CA LEU A 296 -11.72 -5.55 -10.08
C LEU A 296 -11.52 -7.00 -9.65
N LEU A 297 -12.58 -7.68 -9.22
CA LEU A 297 -12.51 -9.08 -8.78
C LEU A 297 -12.04 -9.98 -9.92
N LYS A 298 -12.56 -9.78 -11.12
CA LYS A 298 -12.16 -10.53 -12.33
C LYS A 298 -10.72 -10.25 -12.73
N LEU A 299 -10.23 -9.02 -12.52
CA LEU A 299 -8.83 -8.68 -12.79
C LEU A 299 -7.87 -9.38 -11.82
N ILE A 300 -8.25 -9.49 -10.54
CA ILE A 300 -7.43 -10.13 -9.50
C ILE A 300 -7.48 -11.66 -9.64
N TYR A 301 -8.66 -12.21 -9.90
CA TYR A 301 -8.94 -13.64 -9.97
C TYR A 301 -9.56 -14.02 -11.33
N PRO A 302 -8.79 -14.01 -12.42
CA PRO A 302 -9.33 -14.20 -13.79
C PRO A 302 -9.92 -15.59 -14.05
N GLU A 303 -9.51 -16.60 -13.28
CA GLU A 303 -9.97 -17.99 -13.43
C GLU A 303 -11.12 -18.35 -12.47
N ALA A 304 -11.50 -17.43 -11.54
CA ALA A 304 -12.62 -17.68 -10.64
C ALA A 304 -13.97 -17.67 -11.38
N ASP A 305 -14.96 -18.37 -10.81
CA ASP A 305 -16.32 -18.46 -11.37
C ASP A 305 -16.95 -17.07 -11.50
N GLU A 306 -17.23 -16.66 -12.73
CA GLU A 306 -17.78 -15.32 -13.02
C GLU A 306 -19.14 -15.08 -12.38
N TYR A 307 -19.96 -16.12 -12.26
CA TYR A 307 -21.25 -16.02 -11.62
C TYR A 307 -21.09 -15.64 -10.14
N SER A 308 -20.21 -16.33 -9.44
CA SER A 308 -19.92 -16.07 -8.02
C SER A 308 -19.28 -14.69 -7.81
N LEU A 309 -18.35 -14.26 -8.68
CA LEU A 309 -17.78 -12.91 -8.62
C LEU A 309 -18.84 -11.82 -8.84
N ASN A 310 -19.76 -12.01 -9.79
CA ASN A 310 -20.85 -11.08 -10.02
C ASN A 310 -21.84 -11.06 -8.84
N ALA A 311 -22.10 -12.21 -8.21
CA ALA A 311 -22.91 -12.30 -7.01
C ALA A 311 -22.30 -11.52 -5.84
N LEU A 312 -20.99 -11.64 -5.60
CA LEU A 312 -20.28 -10.83 -4.60
C LEU A 312 -20.43 -9.33 -4.85
N ALA A 313 -20.24 -8.89 -6.11
CA ALA A 313 -20.40 -7.49 -6.48
C ALA A 313 -21.84 -6.99 -6.26
N GLU A 314 -22.85 -7.81 -6.55
CA GLU A 314 -24.26 -7.51 -6.32
C GLU A 314 -24.60 -7.42 -4.83
N ILE A 315 -24.12 -8.37 -4.02
CA ILE A 315 -24.29 -8.38 -2.57
C ILE A 315 -23.71 -7.09 -1.98
N ALA A 316 -22.51 -6.71 -2.35
CA ALA A 316 -21.89 -5.48 -1.88
C ALA A 316 -22.67 -4.23 -2.31
N SER A 317 -23.06 -4.14 -3.58
CA SER A 317 -23.86 -3.03 -4.10
C SER A 317 -25.18 -2.89 -3.36
N THR A 318 -25.87 -4.01 -3.12
CA THR A 318 -27.14 -4.03 -2.38
C THR A 318 -26.98 -3.49 -0.95
N THR A 319 -25.91 -3.91 -0.22
CA THR A 319 -25.68 -3.39 1.14
C THR A 319 -25.39 -1.88 1.13
N ARG A 320 -24.66 -1.38 0.13
CA ARG A 320 -24.36 0.04 -0.04
C ARG A 320 -25.58 0.88 -0.35
N GLU A 321 -26.53 0.34 -1.09
CA GLU A 321 -27.81 0.99 -1.36
C GLU A 321 -28.73 0.99 -0.12
N LEU A 322 -28.80 -0.12 0.58
CA LEU A 322 -29.62 -0.25 1.78
C LEU A 322 -29.25 0.77 2.86
N ILE A 323 -27.96 0.98 3.13
CA ILE A 323 -27.51 1.94 4.15
C ILE A 323 -27.89 3.39 3.80
N LYS A 324 -28.08 3.71 2.53
CA LYS A 324 -28.53 5.03 2.11
C LYS A 324 -30.01 5.30 2.41
N THR A 325 -30.76 4.26 2.79
CA THR A 325 -32.17 4.39 3.11
C THR A 325 -32.39 4.52 4.62
N ASP A 326 -33.31 5.35 5.05
CA ASP A 326 -33.62 5.60 6.46
C ASP A 326 -34.15 4.35 7.22
N ALA A 327 -34.57 3.32 6.50
CA ALA A 327 -35.06 2.05 7.03
C ALA A 327 -34.06 0.90 6.81
N SER A 328 -32.76 1.20 6.89
CA SER A 328 -31.75 0.18 6.67
C SER A 328 -31.85 -0.97 7.66
N LYS A 329 -31.84 -2.20 7.13
CA LYS A 329 -31.77 -3.45 7.92
C LYS A 329 -30.34 -3.85 8.28
N VAL A 330 -29.35 -3.10 7.82
CA VAL A 330 -27.94 -3.36 8.07
C VAL A 330 -27.24 -2.06 8.50
N SER A 331 -26.34 -2.16 9.45
CA SER A 331 -25.58 -1.04 10.01
C SER A 331 -24.24 -0.81 9.29
N THR A 332 -23.79 -1.80 8.51
CA THR A 332 -22.49 -1.73 7.80
C THR A 332 -22.61 -2.24 6.36
N THR A 333 -21.65 -1.89 5.52
CA THR A 333 -21.60 -2.34 4.12
C THR A 333 -20.54 -3.42 3.93
N VAL A 334 -20.72 -4.26 2.92
CA VAL A 334 -19.65 -5.11 2.41
C VAL A 334 -18.63 -4.22 1.69
N SER A 335 -17.42 -4.14 2.24
CA SER A 335 -16.33 -3.35 1.65
C SER A 335 -15.70 -4.07 0.47
N THR A 336 -15.04 -3.34 -0.43
CA THR A 336 -14.26 -3.94 -1.52
C THR A 336 -13.16 -4.88 -1.00
N ARG A 337 -12.55 -4.56 0.16
CA ARG A 337 -11.56 -5.45 0.80
C ARG A 337 -12.18 -6.79 1.20
N THR A 338 -13.35 -6.77 1.79
CA THR A 338 -14.13 -7.97 2.16
C THR A 338 -14.46 -8.82 0.93
N ASN A 339 -14.88 -8.16 -0.16
CA ASN A 339 -15.17 -8.86 -1.42
C ASN A 339 -13.94 -9.49 -2.06
N VAL A 340 -12.80 -8.82 -2.03
CA VAL A 340 -11.53 -9.39 -2.53
C VAL A 340 -11.15 -10.64 -1.74
N GLU A 341 -11.33 -10.63 -0.42
CA GLU A 341 -11.10 -11.82 0.43
C GLU A 341 -12.07 -12.96 0.09
N ALA A 342 -13.36 -12.67 -0.04
CA ALA A 342 -14.36 -13.66 -0.43
C ALA A 342 -14.09 -14.25 -1.84
N ALA A 343 -13.69 -13.40 -2.78
CA ALA A 343 -13.30 -13.84 -4.13
C ALA A 343 -12.04 -14.71 -4.13
N GLY A 344 -11.10 -14.44 -3.23
CA GLY A 344 -9.92 -15.29 -3.01
C GLY A 344 -10.30 -16.70 -2.55
N LEU A 345 -11.23 -16.80 -1.60
CA LEU A 345 -11.77 -18.10 -1.16
C LEU A 345 -12.43 -18.86 -2.33
N ILE A 346 -13.24 -18.17 -3.14
CA ILE A 346 -13.87 -18.80 -4.33
C ILE A 346 -12.80 -19.27 -5.32
N TYR A 347 -11.76 -18.48 -5.57
CA TYR A 347 -10.65 -18.88 -6.42
C TYR A 347 -9.92 -20.11 -5.89
N ASP A 348 -9.81 -20.26 -4.56
CA ASP A 348 -9.23 -21.43 -3.90
C ASP A 348 -10.18 -22.63 -3.81
N GLY A 349 -11.38 -22.56 -4.43
CA GLY A 349 -12.33 -23.67 -4.58
C GLY A 349 -13.45 -23.74 -3.52
N PHE A 350 -13.57 -22.69 -2.68
CA PHE A 350 -14.73 -22.59 -1.77
C PHE A 350 -15.98 -22.19 -2.56
N THR A 351 -17.14 -22.66 -2.11
CA THR A 351 -18.42 -22.20 -2.65
C THR A 351 -18.71 -20.76 -2.26
N LEU A 352 -19.60 -20.07 -2.99
CA LEU A 352 -20.06 -18.73 -2.65
C LEU A 352 -20.61 -18.67 -1.21
N LEU A 353 -21.29 -19.72 -0.79
CA LEU A 353 -21.86 -19.84 0.54
C LEU A 353 -20.78 -19.88 1.63
N GLU A 354 -19.80 -20.75 1.49
CA GLU A 354 -18.67 -20.89 2.43
C GLU A 354 -17.84 -19.60 2.46
N ALA A 355 -17.57 -19.01 1.31
CA ALA A 355 -16.85 -17.74 1.23
C ALA A 355 -17.60 -16.59 1.93
N ALA A 356 -18.93 -16.54 1.77
CA ALA A 356 -19.75 -15.55 2.45
C ALA A 356 -19.82 -15.78 3.97
N ASP A 357 -19.93 -17.04 4.42
CA ASP A 357 -19.99 -17.38 5.84
C ASP A 357 -18.70 -16.99 6.58
N ILE A 358 -17.57 -17.16 5.94
CA ILE A 358 -16.25 -16.84 6.52
C ILE A 358 -15.92 -15.35 6.38
N ALA A 359 -16.07 -14.77 5.19
CA ALA A 359 -15.54 -13.43 4.89
C ALA A 359 -16.56 -12.30 5.04
N ILE A 360 -17.87 -12.55 4.89
CA ILE A 360 -18.90 -11.50 4.86
C ILE A 360 -19.74 -11.49 6.13
N LEU A 361 -20.36 -12.62 6.48
CA LEU A 361 -21.37 -12.69 7.55
C LEU A 361 -20.85 -12.30 8.95
N PRO A 362 -19.58 -12.53 9.33
CA PRO A 362 -19.08 -12.13 10.64
C PRO A 362 -19.08 -10.62 10.90
N TYR A 363 -19.14 -9.79 9.86
CA TYR A 363 -19.20 -8.32 10.00
C TYR A 363 -20.61 -7.81 10.39
N PHE A 364 -21.63 -8.66 10.34
CA PHE A 364 -23.01 -8.30 10.64
C PHE A 364 -23.45 -8.86 11.99
N SER A 365 -24.16 -8.03 12.77
CA SER A 365 -24.59 -8.41 14.11
C SER A 365 -25.58 -9.59 14.06
N ASN A 366 -25.45 -10.48 15.04
CA ASN A 366 -26.42 -11.56 15.29
C ASN A 366 -27.48 -11.17 16.34
N ASP A 367 -27.42 -9.94 16.85
CA ASP A 367 -28.39 -9.45 17.82
C ASP A 367 -29.77 -9.29 17.16
N GLY A 368 -30.83 -9.74 17.81
CA GLY A 368 -32.18 -9.71 17.27
C GLY A 368 -32.71 -11.04 16.74
N GLY A 369 -31.93 -12.13 16.82
CA GLY A 369 -32.38 -13.48 16.43
C GLY A 369 -32.75 -13.55 14.95
N LEU A 370 -33.98 -13.93 14.63
CA LEU A 370 -34.46 -14.05 13.24
C LEU A 370 -34.53 -12.73 12.47
N ASP A 371 -34.59 -11.60 13.17
CA ASP A 371 -34.59 -10.26 12.57
C ASP A 371 -33.19 -9.62 12.56
N SER A 372 -32.14 -10.38 12.90
CA SER A 372 -30.76 -9.88 12.92
C SER A 372 -30.24 -9.53 11.52
N GLU A 373 -29.29 -8.60 11.49
CA GLU A 373 -28.57 -8.23 10.26
C GLU A 373 -27.96 -9.45 9.58
N ARG A 374 -27.37 -10.37 10.36
CA ARG A 374 -26.72 -11.58 9.86
C ARG A 374 -27.73 -12.51 9.17
N VAL A 375 -28.94 -12.68 9.73
CA VAL A 375 -30.00 -13.48 9.09
C VAL A 375 -30.44 -12.82 7.78
N PHE A 376 -30.61 -11.50 7.77
CA PHE A 376 -30.91 -10.78 6.54
C PHE A 376 -29.83 -10.98 5.48
N MET A 377 -28.55 -10.88 5.85
CA MET A 377 -27.43 -11.13 4.94
C MET A 377 -27.36 -12.56 4.46
N LYS A 378 -27.64 -13.56 5.30
CA LYS A 378 -27.76 -14.96 4.88
C LYS A 378 -28.83 -15.12 3.78
N GLN A 379 -30.00 -14.50 3.97
CA GLN A 379 -31.07 -14.51 2.96
C GLN A 379 -30.67 -13.82 1.68
N LEU A 380 -29.90 -12.72 1.77
CA LEU A 380 -29.40 -12.03 0.59
C LEU A 380 -28.42 -12.91 -0.20
N VAL A 381 -27.46 -13.56 0.46
CA VAL A 381 -26.50 -14.49 -0.17
C VAL A 381 -27.22 -15.65 -0.84
N GLN A 382 -28.24 -16.22 -0.19
CA GLN A 382 -29.01 -17.34 -0.74
C GLN A 382 -29.68 -17.06 -2.08
N LYS A 383 -30.04 -15.81 -2.36
CA LYS A 383 -30.61 -15.44 -3.69
C LYS A 383 -29.67 -15.72 -4.85
N TYR A 384 -28.38 -15.81 -4.58
CA TYR A 384 -27.33 -16.01 -5.60
C TYR A 384 -26.71 -17.41 -5.57
N ILE A 385 -27.21 -18.32 -4.74
CA ILE A 385 -26.77 -19.70 -4.71
C ILE A 385 -27.47 -20.45 -5.86
N LYS A 386 -26.71 -21.25 -6.63
CA LYS A 386 -27.26 -22.13 -7.67
C LYS A 386 -28.05 -23.26 -7.01
N ASP A 387 -29.13 -23.74 -7.65
CA ASP A 387 -30.00 -24.77 -7.11
C ASP A 387 -29.26 -26.07 -6.70
N ASP A 388 -28.19 -26.40 -7.38
CA ASP A 388 -27.32 -27.54 -7.05
C ASP A 388 -26.53 -27.39 -5.73
N GLU A 389 -26.37 -26.16 -5.24
CA GLU A 389 -25.70 -25.85 -3.98
C GLU A 389 -26.74 -25.60 -2.84
N ALA A 390 -28.01 -25.45 -3.16
CA ALA A 390 -29.09 -25.09 -2.23
C ALA A 390 -29.40 -26.16 -1.19
N GLU A 391 -28.98 -27.42 -1.41
CA GLU A 391 -29.16 -28.50 -0.43
C GLU A 391 -28.17 -28.46 0.75
N SER A 392 -27.22 -27.54 0.75
CA SER A 392 -26.19 -27.48 1.78
C SER A 392 -26.54 -26.54 2.95
N LYS A 393 -26.71 -27.13 4.09
CA LYS A 393 -26.38 -26.73 5.48
C LYS A 393 -26.81 -25.39 6.09
N LEU A 394 -27.13 -24.28 5.37
CA LEU A 394 -27.43 -22.99 6.01
C LEU A 394 -28.69 -23.00 6.90
N PHE A 395 -29.64 -23.92 6.67
CA PHE A 395 -30.82 -24.04 7.49
C PHE A 395 -30.80 -25.22 8.49
N ASN A 396 -29.76 -26.07 8.45
CA ASN A 396 -29.65 -27.15 9.44
C ASN A 396 -29.20 -26.65 10.81
N ASP A 397 -28.40 -25.57 10.87
CA ASP A 397 -27.91 -24.98 12.12
C ASP A 397 -29.04 -24.37 12.99
N ALA A 398 -30.19 -24.01 12.38
CA ALA A 398 -31.32 -23.49 13.12
C ALA A 398 -32.17 -24.62 13.79
N LYS A 399 -31.90 -25.89 13.49
CA LYS A 399 -32.59 -27.03 14.11
C LYS A 399 -31.82 -27.69 15.25
N ASP A 400 -30.51 -27.45 15.33
CA ASP A 400 -29.66 -28.08 16.36
C ASP A 400 -29.55 -27.28 17.66
N GLU A 401 -30.14 -26.07 17.77
CA GLU A 401 -30.23 -25.31 19.03
C GLU A 401 -31.46 -25.57 19.89
N VAL A 402 -32.26 -26.59 19.58
CA VAL A 402 -33.24 -27.10 20.52
C VAL A 402 -32.66 -28.35 21.19
N VAL A 403 -31.63 -28.19 21.98
CA VAL A 403 -31.22 -29.19 22.96
C VAL A 403 -32.13 -28.99 24.17
N GLU A 404 -33.09 -29.89 24.35
CA GLU A 404 -33.83 -30.06 25.61
C GLU A 404 -32.85 -30.15 26.78
N ASP A 405 -32.86 -29.16 27.64
CA ASP A 405 -32.28 -29.24 28.98
C ASP A 405 -33.05 -30.34 29.78
N THR A 406 -32.59 -31.54 29.62
CA THR A 406 -32.99 -32.63 30.54
C THR A 406 -32.07 -32.54 31.75
N ILE A 407 -32.49 -31.80 32.75
CA ILE A 407 -31.89 -31.82 34.09
C ILE A 407 -32.11 -33.26 34.64
N VAL A 408 -31.04 -34.01 34.77
CA VAL A 408 -30.98 -35.21 35.57
C VAL A 408 -30.28 -34.88 36.87
N TRP A 409 -31.01 -35.13 37.97
CA TRP A 409 -30.64 -34.94 39.39
C TRP A 409 -29.42 -35.77 39.79
#